data_f9842c7a5094a71767befb69644ae5a4
#
_entry.id   f9842c7a5094a71767befb69644ae5a4
#
_cell.length_a   1.000
_cell.length_b   1.000
_cell.length_c   1.000
_cell.angle_alpha   90.00
_cell.angle_beta   90.00
_cell.angle_gamma   90.00
#
_symmetry.space_group_name_H-M   'P 1'
#
loop_
_entity.id
_entity.type
_entity.pdbx_description
1 polymer ?
#
loop_
_entity_poly.entity_id
_entity_poly.type
_entity_poly.pdbx_seq_one_letter_code
_entity_poly.pdbx_strand_id
1 'polypeptide(L)'
;MAITEIPYADYADLFIEKESHGGVFLSTCADGKNNTMTIGWGSIGFMWGKPVLTVMIRKSRYSYELIEKNPEFTVSIPIHDDFKKALGVCGSKSGRSIDKFKEASLEIMAGQKVTPPVIKGTGLHLECKVRYQQTLSADNFNQQLCDKWYSDQDWHVLYYGEIVSAYVEK
;
A
#
# COMPACT_ATOMS: atom_id res chain seq x y z
N MET A 1 -10.06 13.63 -16.76
CA MET A 1 -8.84 12.90 -16.44
C MET A 1 -8.80 11.66 -17.29
N ALA A 2 -7.76 11.46 -18.07
CA ALA A 2 -7.60 10.26 -18.89
C ALA A 2 -6.83 9.20 -18.10
N ILE A 3 -7.32 7.97 -18.10
CA ILE A 3 -6.66 6.81 -17.51
C ILE A 3 -6.08 5.98 -18.64
N THR A 4 -4.82 5.58 -18.51
CA THR A 4 -4.14 4.73 -19.50
C THR A 4 -3.65 3.46 -18.78
N GLU A 5 -4.17 2.29 -19.17
CA GLU A 5 -3.64 1.01 -18.70
C GLU A 5 -2.19 0.82 -19.14
N ILE A 6 -1.39 0.23 -18.25
CA ILE A 6 0.04 -0.01 -18.47
C ILE A 6 0.41 -1.43 -18.05
N PRO A 7 1.46 -2.02 -18.62
CA PRO A 7 2.08 -3.21 -18.05
C PRO A 7 2.57 -2.92 -16.62
N TYR A 8 2.29 -3.82 -15.69
CA TYR A 8 2.65 -3.64 -14.27
C TYR A 8 4.15 -3.47 -14.03
N ALA A 9 4.98 -3.99 -14.93
CA ALA A 9 6.43 -3.96 -14.81
C ALA A 9 7.07 -2.64 -15.26
N ASP A 10 6.37 -1.82 -16.05
CA ASP A 10 6.93 -0.61 -16.65
C ASP A 10 7.38 0.45 -15.64
N TYR A 11 6.83 0.40 -14.42
CA TYR A 11 7.12 1.34 -13.34
C TYR A 11 7.63 0.67 -12.06
N ALA A 12 8.18 -0.55 -12.17
CA ALA A 12 8.70 -1.27 -11.01
C ALA A 12 9.90 -0.55 -10.36
N ASP A 13 10.75 0.08 -11.15
CA ASP A 13 11.85 0.90 -10.71
C ASP A 13 11.38 2.14 -9.92
N LEU A 14 10.35 2.82 -10.42
CA LEU A 14 9.75 3.96 -9.73
C LEU A 14 9.15 3.54 -8.38
N PHE A 15 8.46 2.41 -8.32
CA PHE A 15 7.94 1.89 -7.05
C PHE A 15 9.06 1.68 -6.03
N ILE A 16 10.15 1.02 -6.42
CA ILE A 16 11.31 0.76 -5.55
C ILE A 16 11.96 2.07 -5.11
N GLU A 17 12.12 3.02 -6.02
CA GLU A 17 12.67 4.34 -5.71
C GLU A 17 11.81 5.06 -4.66
N LYS A 18 10.49 5.14 -4.89
CA LYS A 18 9.59 5.87 -3.99
C LYS A 18 9.46 5.21 -2.61
N GLU A 19 9.43 3.88 -2.53
CA GLU A 19 9.45 3.19 -1.23
C GLU A 19 10.68 3.55 -0.40
N SER A 20 11.84 3.63 -1.02
CA SER A 20 13.10 3.96 -0.33
C SER A 20 13.25 5.44 0.02
N HIS A 21 12.48 6.34 -0.61
CA HIS A 21 12.61 7.79 -0.49
C HIS A 21 11.31 8.51 -0.06
N GLY A 22 10.60 7.97 0.90
CA GLY A 22 9.42 8.63 1.49
C GLY A 22 8.16 7.80 1.48
N GLY A 23 8.13 6.72 0.72
CA GLY A 23 7.03 5.77 0.68
C GLY A 23 5.98 6.07 -0.38
N VAL A 24 4.99 5.19 -0.41
CA VAL A 24 3.83 5.25 -1.29
C VAL A 24 2.54 5.09 -0.46
N PHE A 25 1.39 5.47 -1.03
CA PHE A 25 0.11 5.29 -0.35
C PHE A 25 -0.43 3.87 -0.56
N LEU A 26 -0.78 3.20 0.54
CA LEU A 26 -1.56 1.97 0.51
C LEU A 26 -2.95 2.26 1.04
N SER A 27 -3.99 2.00 0.24
CA SER A 27 -5.38 2.21 0.65
C SER A 27 -6.12 0.89 0.79
N THR A 28 -6.96 0.82 1.81
CA THR A 28 -7.81 -0.31 2.17
C THR A 28 -9.23 0.16 2.45
N CYS A 29 -10.20 -0.73 2.30
CA CYS A 29 -11.61 -0.42 2.53
C CYS A 29 -12.34 -1.63 3.12
N ALA A 30 -13.14 -1.43 4.15
CA ALA A 30 -14.09 -2.42 4.65
C ALA A 30 -15.25 -1.72 5.37
N ASP A 31 -16.44 -2.32 5.36
CA ASP A 31 -17.64 -1.83 6.04
C ASP A 31 -17.96 -0.36 5.70
N GLY A 32 -17.73 0.06 4.45
CA GLY A 32 -17.94 1.44 3.99
C GLY A 32 -16.92 2.45 4.49
N LYS A 33 -15.84 2.01 5.17
CA LYS A 33 -14.76 2.86 5.67
C LYS A 33 -13.53 2.71 4.80
N ASN A 34 -13.03 3.82 4.28
CA ASN A 34 -11.77 3.91 3.57
C ASN A 34 -10.65 4.36 4.52
N ASN A 35 -9.46 3.82 4.33
CA ASN A 35 -8.26 4.28 5.01
C ASN A 35 -7.07 4.24 4.07
N THR A 36 -6.10 5.12 4.29
CA THR A 36 -4.82 5.09 3.62
C THR A 36 -3.67 5.16 4.63
N MET A 37 -2.54 4.55 4.29
CA MET A 37 -1.32 4.64 5.07
C MET A 37 -0.12 4.74 4.14
N THR A 38 0.99 5.24 4.65
CA THR A 38 2.26 5.20 3.94
C THR A 38 2.96 3.89 4.21
N ILE A 39 3.40 3.24 3.16
CA ILE A 39 4.30 2.09 3.22
C ILE A 39 5.64 2.44 2.56
N GLY A 40 6.72 1.85 3.06
CA GLY A 40 8.07 2.02 2.51
C GLY A 40 8.79 0.69 2.31
N TRP A 41 8.06 -0.44 2.39
CA TRP A 41 8.59 -1.79 2.21
C TRP A 41 7.62 -2.64 1.42
N GLY A 42 8.11 -3.20 0.34
CA GLY A 42 7.33 -4.06 -0.53
C GLY A 42 8.15 -4.61 -1.69
N SER A 43 7.52 -5.32 -2.59
CA SER A 43 8.17 -5.82 -3.81
C SER A 43 7.16 -6.09 -4.91
N ILE A 44 7.55 -5.84 -6.15
CA ILE A 44 6.82 -6.25 -7.36
C ILE A 44 7.50 -7.49 -7.92
N GLY A 45 6.72 -8.50 -8.27
CA GLY A 45 7.26 -9.73 -8.82
C GLY A 45 6.23 -10.54 -9.60
N PHE A 46 6.60 -11.79 -9.88
CA PHE A 46 5.76 -12.73 -10.61
C PHE A 46 5.71 -14.06 -9.86
N MET A 47 4.53 -14.42 -9.34
CA MET A 47 4.33 -15.63 -8.53
C MET A 47 3.01 -16.30 -8.94
N TRP A 48 2.99 -17.64 -8.91
CA TRP A 48 1.81 -18.44 -9.29
C TRP A 48 1.26 -18.11 -10.68
N GLY A 49 2.16 -17.76 -11.61
CA GLY A 49 1.78 -17.37 -12.96
C GLY A 49 1.08 -16.02 -13.09
N LYS A 50 1.24 -15.13 -12.09
CA LYS A 50 0.55 -13.84 -12.01
C LYS A 50 1.49 -12.70 -11.56
N PRO A 51 1.22 -11.45 -11.99
CA PRO A 51 1.88 -10.29 -11.43
C PRO A 51 1.46 -10.12 -9.96
N VAL A 52 2.41 -9.94 -9.06
CA VAL A 52 2.17 -9.82 -7.63
C VAL A 52 2.89 -8.61 -7.06
N LEU A 53 2.16 -7.82 -6.29
CA LEU A 53 2.69 -6.80 -5.39
C LEU A 53 2.62 -7.33 -3.97
N THR A 54 3.78 -7.45 -3.32
CA THR A 54 3.86 -7.78 -1.90
C THR A 54 3.98 -6.50 -1.08
N VAL A 55 3.10 -6.33 -0.10
CA VAL A 55 3.11 -5.20 0.84
C VAL A 55 3.16 -5.70 2.28
N MET A 56 3.67 -4.86 3.19
CA MET A 56 3.87 -5.22 4.58
C MET A 56 3.07 -4.26 5.48
N ILE A 57 2.17 -4.81 6.30
CA ILE A 57 1.34 -4.03 7.22
C ILE A 57 1.52 -4.57 8.65
N ARG A 58 1.89 -3.71 9.61
CA ARG A 58 1.95 -4.08 11.02
C ARG A 58 0.55 -4.31 11.59
N LYS A 59 0.41 -5.29 12.49
CA LYS A 59 -0.89 -5.61 13.11
C LYS A 59 -1.49 -4.44 13.90
N SER A 60 -0.67 -3.53 14.39
CA SER A 60 -1.11 -2.30 15.07
C SER A 60 -1.78 -1.28 14.16
N ARG A 61 -1.58 -1.36 12.83
CA ARG A 61 -2.11 -0.37 11.88
C ARG A 61 -3.61 -0.57 11.64
N TYR A 62 -4.35 0.52 11.47
CA TYR A 62 -5.78 0.44 11.16
C TYR A 62 -6.05 -0.24 9.81
N SER A 63 -5.17 -0.07 8.82
CA SER A 63 -5.28 -0.77 7.53
C SER A 63 -5.25 -2.29 7.69
N TYR A 64 -4.59 -2.84 8.72
CA TYR A 64 -4.62 -4.28 9.02
C TYR A 64 -6.05 -4.77 9.29
N GLU A 65 -6.82 -4.06 10.13
CA GLU A 65 -8.20 -4.45 10.42
C GLU A 65 -9.10 -4.44 9.19
N LEU A 66 -8.85 -3.50 8.26
CA LEU A 66 -9.66 -3.36 7.05
C LEU A 66 -9.31 -4.43 6.01
N ILE A 67 -8.01 -4.72 5.80
CA ILE A 67 -7.59 -5.72 4.81
C ILE A 67 -7.94 -7.15 5.25
N GLU A 68 -7.98 -7.42 6.55
CA GLU A 68 -8.45 -8.72 7.07
C GLU A 68 -9.95 -8.96 6.80
N LYS A 69 -10.73 -7.90 6.70
CA LYS A 69 -12.16 -7.97 6.39
C LYS A 69 -12.45 -7.97 4.89
N ASN A 70 -11.71 -7.18 4.13
CA ASN A 70 -11.79 -7.11 2.68
C ASN A 70 -10.37 -7.27 2.10
N PRO A 71 -10.02 -8.45 1.55
CA PRO A 71 -8.67 -8.77 1.10
C PRO A 71 -8.33 -8.12 -0.26
N GLU A 72 -8.58 -6.83 -0.35
CA GLU A 72 -8.25 -5.97 -1.49
C GLU A 72 -7.49 -4.74 -1.01
N PHE A 73 -6.59 -4.23 -1.84
CA PHE A 73 -5.89 -2.97 -1.57
C PHE A 73 -5.49 -2.28 -2.87
N THR A 74 -5.23 -0.99 -2.77
CA THR A 74 -4.60 -0.22 -3.85
C THR A 74 -3.29 0.37 -3.37
N VAL A 75 -2.35 0.54 -4.29
CA VAL A 75 -1.14 1.34 -4.07
C VAL A 75 -1.14 2.49 -5.06
N SER A 76 -1.08 3.71 -4.52
CA SER A 76 -0.96 4.94 -5.30
C SER A 76 0.46 5.49 -5.15
N ILE A 77 1.17 5.61 -6.26
CA ILE A 77 2.59 5.96 -6.30
C ILE A 77 2.72 7.37 -6.86
N PRO A 78 3.19 8.35 -6.07
CA PRO A 78 3.41 9.70 -6.57
C PRO A 78 4.51 9.72 -7.64
N ILE A 79 4.14 10.08 -8.86
CA ILE A 79 5.12 10.30 -9.94
C ILE A 79 5.89 11.60 -9.68
N HIS A 80 5.23 12.61 -9.09
CA HIS A 80 5.82 13.90 -8.72
C HIS A 80 5.97 14.04 -7.20
N ASP A 81 6.83 14.96 -6.75
CA ASP A 81 7.23 15.08 -5.32
C ASP A 81 6.25 15.89 -4.45
N ASP A 82 5.05 16.18 -4.93
CA ASP A 82 4.10 17.09 -4.27
C ASP A 82 3.42 16.48 -3.02
N PHE A 83 3.59 15.17 -2.79
CA PHE A 83 2.88 14.41 -1.75
C PHE A 83 3.67 14.17 -0.45
N LYS A 84 4.87 14.72 -0.29
CA LYS A 84 5.73 14.48 0.90
C LYS A 84 5.03 14.74 2.24
N LYS A 85 4.31 15.87 2.33
CA LYS A 85 3.56 16.22 3.55
C LYS A 85 2.43 15.24 3.82
N ALA A 86 1.68 14.86 2.79
CA ALA A 86 0.58 13.92 2.89
C ALA A 86 1.06 12.51 3.28
N LEU A 87 2.16 12.04 2.69
CA LEU A 87 2.81 10.79 3.08
C LEU A 87 3.24 10.82 4.55
N GLY A 88 3.81 11.94 5.04
CA GLY A 88 4.14 12.13 6.44
C GLY A 88 2.94 11.99 7.38
N VAL A 89 1.81 12.62 7.05
CA VAL A 89 0.55 12.50 7.80
C VAL A 89 0.04 11.06 7.78
N CYS A 90 -0.03 10.43 6.60
CA CYS A 90 -0.57 9.10 6.43
C CYS A 90 0.29 8.01 7.09
N GLY A 91 1.61 8.24 7.23
CA GLY A 91 2.53 7.33 7.90
C GLY A 91 2.54 7.45 9.43
N SER A 92 2.29 8.66 9.98
CA SER A 92 2.44 8.94 11.43
C SER A 92 1.12 8.90 12.21
N LYS A 93 -0.02 9.24 11.58
CA LYS A 93 -1.33 9.31 12.25
C LYS A 93 -2.15 8.04 12.03
N SER A 94 -3.08 7.75 12.95
CA SER A 94 -3.97 6.58 12.84
C SER A 94 -5.33 6.97 12.25
N GLY A 95 -5.81 6.20 11.26
CA GLY A 95 -7.16 6.33 10.70
C GLY A 95 -8.29 5.94 11.67
N ARG A 96 -7.97 5.37 12.85
CA ARG A 96 -8.96 5.17 13.92
C ARG A 96 -9.40 6.48 14.56
N SER A 97 -8.53 7.47 14.61
CA SER A 97 -8.76 8.75 15.32
C SER A 97 -9.00 9.92 14.39
N ILE A 98 -8.58 9.84 13.14
CA ILE A 98 -8.73 10.93 12.17
C ILE A 98 -9.16 10.41 10.80
N ASP A 99 -9.79 11.26 10.02
CA ASP A 99 -9.94 11.07 8.58
C ASP A 99 -8.67 11.55 7.88
N LYS A 100 -7.81 10.60 7.48
CA LYS A 100 -6.52 10.93 6.86
C LYS A 100 -6.65 11.63 5.51
N PHE A 101 -7.71 11.36 4.76
CA PHE A 101 -7.93 12.00 3.48
C PHE A 101 -8.18 13.51 3.68
N LYS A 102 -9.02 13.85 4.64
CA LYS A 102 -9.26 15.27 5.01
C LYS A 102 -8.02 15.93 5.61
N GLU A 103 -7.37 15.25 6.57
CA GLU A 103 -6.21 15.81 7.28
C GLU A 103 -5.02 16.07 6.34
N ALA A 104 -4.82 15.21 5.34
CA ALA A 104 -3.75 15.32 4.37
C ALA A 104 -4.19 16.04 3.07
N SER A 105 -5.43 16.56 3.00
CA SER A 105 -6.01 17.19 1.80
C SER A 105 -5.91 16.31 0.55
N LEU A 106 -6.19 15.02 0.70
CA LEU A 106 -6.15 14.05 -0.37
C LEU A 106 -7.54 13.87 -0.99
N GLU A 107 -7.61 13.95 -2.32
CA GLU A 107 -8.77 13.52 -3.09
C GLU A 107 -8.64 12.04 -3.44
N ILE A 108 -9.76 11.35 -3.51
CA ILE A 108 -9.81 9.93 -3.88
C ILE A 108 -10.63 9.71 -5.14
N MET A 109 -10.28 8.66 -5.87
CA MET A 109 -11.10 8.10 -6.97
C MET A 109 -11.46 6.66 -6.63
N ALA A 110 -12.59 6.18 -7.16
CA ALA A 110 -12.95 4.77 -7.06
C ALA A 110 -11.93 3.90 -7.80
N GLY A 111 -11.62 2.74 -7.21
CA GLY A 111 -10.87 1.70 -7.92
C GLY A 111 -11.66 1.18 -9.13
N GLN A 112 -10.94 0.69 -10.14
CA GLN A 112 -11.55 0.13 -11.36
C GLN A 112 -11.96 -1.34 -11.20
N LYS A 113 -11.17 -2.11 -10.45
CA LYS A 113 -11.30 -3.58 -10.29
C LYS A 113 -11.42 -4.02 -8.84
N VAL A 114 -11.18 -3.11 -7.88
CA VAL A 114 -11.25 -3.37 -6.44
C VAL A 114 -12.01 -2.27 -5.72
N THR A 115 -12.48 -2.56 -4.52
CA THR A 115 -13.29 -1.62 -3.72
C THR A 115 -12.47 -0.48 -3.09
N PRO A 116 -11.23 -0.70 -2.59
CA PRO A 116 -10.43 0.39 -2.04
C PRO A 116 -10.18 1.49 -3.08
N PRO A 117 -10.25 2.77 -2.65
CA PRO A 117 -10.00 3.89 -3.54
C PRO A 117 -8.52 4.06 -3.85
N VAL A 118 -8.22 4.82 -4.89
CA VAL A 118 -6.88 5.33 -5.19
C VAL A 118 -6.78 6.81 -4.83
N ILE A 119 -5.56 7.30 -4.60
CA ILE A 119 -5.29 8.72 -4.31
C ILE A 119 -5.15 9.46 -5.64
N LYS A 120 -6.10 10.33 -5.92
CA LYS A 120 -6.14 11.14 -7.13
C LYS A 120 -4.93 12.07 -7.23
N GLY A 121 -4.39 12.22 -8.42
CA GLY A 121 -3.27 13.12 -8.72
C GLY A 121 -1.89 12.54 -8.40
N THR A 122 -1.79 11.34 -7.84
CA THR A 122 -0.47 10.68 -7.63
C THR A 122 0.15 10.19 -8.92
N GLY A 123 -0.68 9.87 -9.91
CA GLY A 123 -0.27 9.51 -11.26
C GLY A 123 -0.25 8.01 -11.53
N LEU A 124 0.35 7.17 -10.69
CA LEU A 124 0.44 5.73 -10.91
C LEU A 124 -0.36 4.94 -9.86
N HIS A 125 -1.16 3.97 -10.32
CA HIS A 125 -2.00 3.16 -9.47
C HIS A 125 -1.88 1.68 -9.78
N LEU A 126 -1.77 0.88 -8.71
CA LEU A 126 -1.84 -0.59 -8.75
C LEU A 126 -3.02 -1.04 -7.90
N GLU A 127 -3.90 -1.86 -8.46
CA GLU A 127 -5.05 -2.43 -7.77
C GLU A 127 -4.83 -3.93 -7.56
N CYS A 128 -5.00 -4.40 -6.33
CA CYS A 128 -4.58 -5.73 -5.93
C CYS A 128 -5.65 -6.49 -5.17
N LYS A 129 -5.71 -7.81 -5.45
CA LYS A 129 -6.48 -8.80 -4.68
C LYS A 129 -5.52 -9.73 -3.95
N VAL A 130 -5.64 -9.80 -2.63
CA VAL A 130 -4.78 -10.68 -1.81
C VAL A 130 -5.03 -12.14 -2.19
N ARG A 131 -3.94 -12.86 -2.48
CA ARG A 131 -3.95 -14.30 -2.80
C ARG A 131 -3.34 -15.14 -1.71
N TYR A 132 -2.40 -14.58 -0.97
CA TYR A 132 -1.74 -15.24 0.16
C TYR A 132 -1.31 -14.18 1.17
N GLN A 133 -1.26 -14.57 2.45
CA GLN A 133 -0.71 -13.73 3.51
C GLN A 133 0.11 -14.55 4.48
N GLN A 134 1.11 -13.92 5.07
CA GLN A 134 1.98 -14.54 6.06
C GLN A 134 2.39 -13.54 7.13
N THR A 135 2.16 -13.89 8.38
CA THR A 135 2.71 -13.14 9.52
C THR A 135 4.19 -13.47 9.68
N LEU A 136 5.02 -12.45 9.82
CA LEU A 136 6.42 -12.64 10.21
C LEU A 136 6.52 -13.14 11.65
N SER A 137 7.53 -13.97 11.92
CA SER A 137 7.86 -14.45 13.27
C SER A 137 9.37 -14.41 13.51
N ALA A 138 9.76 -14.39 14.76
CA ALA A 138 11.17 -14.40 15.15
C ALA A 138 11.92 -15.66 14.70
N ASP A 139 11.22 -16.79 14.55
CA ASP A 139 11.83 -18.11 14.34
C ASP A 139 12.70 -18.20 13.08
N ASN A 140 12.33 -17.45 12.04
CA ASN A 140 13.03 -17.45 10.75
C ASN A 140 13.69 -16.11 10.44
N PHE A 141 13.82 -15.23 11.43
CA PHE A 141 14.36 -13.89 11.21
C PHE A 141 15.86 -13.84 11.54
N ASN A 142 16.61 -13.04 10.75
CA ASN A 142 17.95 -12.66 11.15
C ASN A 142 17.87 -11.86 12.45
N GLN A 143 18.66 -12.24 13.48
CA GLN A 143 18.57 -11.66 14.82
C GLN A 143 18.81 -10.15 14.84
N GLN A 144 19.79 -9.65 14.09
CA GLN A 144 20.09 -8.21 14.05
C GLN A 144 18.95 -7.38 13.44
N LEU A 145 18.30 -7.90 12.41
CA LEU A 145 17.13 -7.25 11.80
C LEU A 145 15.91 -7.33 12.73
N CYS A 146 15.74 -8.46 13.41
CA CYS A 146 14.67 -8.65 14.39
C CYS A 146 14.80 -7.63 15.52
N ASP A 147 15.96 -7.52 16.13
CA ASP A 147 16.22 -6.59 17.23
C ASP A 147 16.04 -5.12 16.80
N LYS A 148 16.44 -4.80 15.58
CA LYS A 148 16.31 -3.45 15.04
C LYS A 148 14.86 -3.04 14.76
N TRP A 149 14.03 -3.93 14.19
CA TRP A 149 12.75 -3.57 13.62
C TRP A 149 11.54 -4.14 14.35
N TYR A 150 11.72 -5.15 15.21
CA TYR A 150 10.65 -5.88 15.89
C TYR A 150 10.89 -6.09 17.39
N SER A 151 11.70 -5.23 18.02
CA SER A 151 11.93 -5.25 19.47
C SER A 151 10.64 -5.05 20.28
N ASP A 152 9.63 -4.39 19.67
CA ASP A 152 8.28 -4.18 20.22
C ASP A 152 7.31 -5.33 19.92
N GLN A 153 7.74 -6.36 19.17
CA GLN A 153 6.92 -7.50 18.72
C GLN A 153 5.70 -7.13 17.87
N ASP A 154 5.63 -5.91 17.32
CA ASP A 154 4.59 -5.50 16.39
C ASP A 154 4.94 -5.99 14.97
N TRP A 155 4.65 -7.25 14.72
CA TRP A 155 5.00 -7.95 13.50
C TRP A 155 4.21 -7.45 12.30
N HIS A 156 4.90 -7.38 11.16
CA HIS A 156 4.22 -7.21 9.88
C HIS A 156 3.55 -8.51 9.44
N VAL A 157 2.43 -8.34 8.78
CA VAL A 157 1.86 -9.35 7.89
C VAL A 157 2.23 -8.97 6.45
N LEU A 158 2.77 -9.93 5.70
CA LEU A 158 3.00 -9.80 4.27
C LEU A 158 1.71 -10.17 3.54
N TYR A 159 1.25 -9.28 2.68
CA TYR A 159 0.11 -9.52 1.80
C TYR A 159 0.61 -9.61 0.36
N TYR A 160 0.39 -10.76 -0.26
CA TYR A 160 0.73 -11.03 -1.66
C TYR A 160 -0.50 -10.76 -2.50
N GLY A 161 -0.57 -9.59 -3.09
CA GLY A 161 -1.69 -9.14 -3.92
C GLY A 161 -1.44 -9.39 -5.40
N GLU A 162 -2.32 -10.17 -6.06
CA GLU A 162 -2.36 -10.19 -7.53
C GLU A 162 -2.69 -8.79 -8.03
N ILE A 163 -1.83 -8.22 -8.88
CA ILE A 163 -2.11 -6.96 -9.55
C ILE A 163 -3.17 -7.22 -10.62
N VAL A 164 -4.38 -6.75 -10.38
CA VAL A 164 -5.53 -6.95 -11.28
C VAL A 164 -5.77 -5.74 -12.20
N SER A 165 -5.16 -4.62 -11.90
CA SER A 165 -5.13 -3.42 -12.74
C SER A 165 -3.89 -2.59 -12.42
N ALA A 166 -3.25 -2.05 -13.46
CA ALA A 166 -2.17 -1.09 -13.37
C ALA A 166 -2.41 0.02 -14.39
N TYR A 167 -2.37 1.27 -13.97
CA TYR A 167 -2.65 2.39 -14.85
C TYR A 167 -2.03 3.70 -14.40
N VAL A 168 -1.85 4.59 -15.35
CA VAL A 168 -1.42 5.98 -15.13
C VAL A 168 -2.60 6.92 -15.33
N GLU A 169 -2.75 7.85 -14.39
CA GLU A 169 -3.66 8.98 -14.43
C GLU A 169 -2.95 10.18 -15.08
N LYS A 170 -3.57 10.78 -16.12
CA LYS A 170 -3.08 11.98 -16.83
C LYS A 170 -3.99 13.19 -16.60
#